data_a3b457cace0ec119728d9619ff7f714a
#
_entry.id   a3b457cace0ec119728d9619ff7f714a
#
_cell.length_a   1.000
_cell.length_b   1.000
_cell.length_c   1.000
_cell.angle_alpha   90.00
_cell.angle_beta   90.00
_cell.angle_gamma   90.00
#
_symmetry.space_group_name_H-M   'P 1'
#
loop_
_entity.id
_entity.type
_entity.pdbx_description
1 polymer ?
#
loop_
_entity_poly.entity_id
_entity_poly.type
_entity_poly.pdbx_seq_one_letter_code
_entity_poly.pdbx_strand_id
1 'polypeptide(L)'
;MSLLHATWLFPPEGSGGRLFLWADTWRVATPAVPKLEAPEHPLALNEDDLATWLDDNGLWSEALRPARATLSLPSRNQAAKGRRTSASSWSGLPLQAGEPIPKQLEWWPWQVEGWALDAANAGEWLSQVPLAGEHPEMADELRWWSHLQRWALSLIARGRWLPQIAEGKARWLPLLNREDDRRRLEDLASGLPQVATCALAAGPSGDPSLACRRPGSGRLRVASLLEALLDGQLRVGFSPSAGELDPLLAAWQKALGKGDGSLNLGEEELERLSIATHHWREGVAGKVEPARTCLELFTPAEGEELWELRFGLQAEADPSLRVPAAAVWAAGDRGLQMGEVAVPQPSELLLEGMGRALTVFEPIVRGLDSATPETMQLTPAEAFVLVRTGAHQLRDVGVGVVLPASLAGGLASRLGLSIKAELPDKSRGFTLGETLTWEWEFMIGG
;
A
#
# COMPACT_ATOMS: atom_id res chain seq x y z
N MET A 1 6.67 -31.78 5.04
CA MET A 1 5.85 -30.86 4.25
C MET A 1 6.73 -29.67 3.96
N SER A 2 6.80 -29.19 2.73
CA SER A 2 7.60 -28.03 2.38
C SER A 2 6.71 -26.81 2.33
N LEU A 3 7.22 -25.65 2.73
CA LEU A 3 6.51 -24.39 2.73
C LEU A 3 7.14 -23.46 1.69
N LEU A 4 6.38 -23.05 0.69
CA LEU A 4 6.82 -22.16 -0.36
C LEU A 4 6.77 -20.70 0.13
N HIS A 5 7.85 -19.99 -0.09
CA HIS A 5 8.06 -18.59 0.25
C HIS A 5 8.31 -17.74 -0.99
N ALA A 6 8.02 -16.45 -0.89
CA ALA A 6 8.39 -15.49 -1.92
C ALA A 6 8.91 -14.18 -1.30
N THR A 7 9.97 -13.63 -1.88
CA THR A 7 10.47 -12.32 -1.51
C THR A 7 10.83 -11.49 -2.74
N TRP A 8 10.61 -10.18 -2.67
CA TRP A 8 11.01 -9.28 -3.73
C TRP A 8 12.47 -8.87 -3.57
N LEU A 9 13.28 -9.21 -4.55
CA LEU A 9 14.67 -8.77 -4.65
C LEU A 9 14.71 -7.42 -5.34
N PHE A 10 15.35 -6.44 -4.69
CA PHE A 10 15.57 -5.14 -5.32
C PHE A 10 16.48 -5.28 -6.54
N PRO A 11 16.26 -4.46 -7.57
CA PRO A 11 17.14 -4.47 -8.71
C PRO A 11 18.55 -4.07 -8.25
N PRO A 12 19.60 -4.79 -8.67
CA PRO A 12 20.92 -4.21 -8.72
C PRO A 12 20.88 -3.02 -9.69
N GLU A 13 21.77 -2.05 -9.54
CA GLU A 13 21.78 -0.86 -10.38
C GLU A 13 21.62 -1.22 -11.86
N GLY A 14 20.56 -0.68 -12.49
CA GLY A 14 20.24 -0.84 -13.90
C GLY A 14 19.44 -2.08 -14.32
N SER A 15 19.14 -3.02 -13.44
CA SER A 15 18.27 -4.18 -13.74
C SER A 15 16.90 -4.07 -13.05
N GLY A 16 15.88 -4.72 -13.61
CA GLY A 16 14.57 -4.84 -12.95
C GLY A 16 14.64 -5.74 -11.70
N GLY A 17 13.81 -5.47 -10.70
CA GLY A 17 13.65 -6.36 -9.55
C GLY A 17 13.11 -7.74 -9.95
N ARG A 18 13.23 -8.71 -9.06
CA ARG A 18 12.77 -10.09 -9.30
C ARG A 18 11.98 -10.62 -8.12
N LEU A 19 10.93 -11.36 -8.40
CA LEU A 19 10.24 -12.17 -7.41
C LEU A 19 11.00 -13.49 -7.24
N PHE A 20 11.59 -13.68 -6.08
CA PHE A 20 12.38 -14.85 -5.73
C PHE A 20 11.54 -15.85 -4.94
N LEU A 21 11.45 -17.07 -5.44
CA LEU A 21 10.73 -18.18 -4.86
C LEU A 21 11.72 -19.16 -4.23
N TRP A 22 11.46 -19.57 -3.02
CA TRP A 22 12.24 -20.57 -2.30
C TRP A 22 11.35 -21.38 -1.36
N ALA A 23 11.77 -22.52 -0.91
CA ALA A 23 11.00 -23.30 0.05
C ALA A 23 11.88 -23.83 1.18
N ASP A 24 11.31 -23.90 2.37
CA ASP A 24 11.89 -24.61 3.48
C ASP A 24 11.28 -26.04 3.60
N THR A 25 12.03 -26.92 4.24
CA THR A 25 11.61 -28.32 4.45
C THR A 25 12.08 -28.79 5.82
N TRP A 26 11.45 -29.85 6.33
CA TRP A 26 11.86 -30.54 7.56
C TRP A 26 13.08 -31.47 7.36
N ARG A 27 13.67 -31.54 6.19
CA ARG A 27 14.87 -32.33 5.95
C ARG A 27 16.04 -31.71 6.69
N VAL A 28 16.67 -32.51 7.54
CA VAL A 28 17.94 -32.15 8.19
C VAL A 28 19.03 -32.27 7.14
N ALA A 29 19.43 -31.17 6.53
CA ALA A 29 20.62 -31.13 5.71
C ALA A 29 21.88 -31.07 6.60
N THR A 30 22.95 -31.70 6.20
CA THR A 30 24.23 -31.57 6.87
C THR A 30 24.73 -30.15 6.62
N PRO A 31 25.01 -29.35 7.66
CA PRO A 31 25.42 -27.97 7.46
C PRO A 31 26.77 -27.95 6.71
N ALA A 32 26.79 -27.24 5.58
CA ALA A 32 28.04 -26.97 4.88
C ALA A 32 28.95 -26.10 5.75
N VAL A 33 30.23 -26.40 5.79
CA VAL A 33 31.22 -25.62 6.53
C VAL A 33 31.42 -24.28 5.83
N PRO A 34 31.11 -23.15 6.47
CA PRO A 34 31.14 -21.86 5.80
C PRO A 34 32.58 -21.43 5.48
N LYS A 35 32.83 -21.14 4.24
CA LYS A 35 33.88 -20.23 3.81
C LYS A 35 33.26 -18.83 3.80
N LEU A 36 33.96 -17.79 4.08
CA LEU A 36 33.72 -16.32 4.09
C LEU A 36 32.38 -15.74 3.52
N GLU A 37 31.57 -16.53 2.84
CA GLU A 37 30.24 -16.22 2.33
C GLU A 37 29.16 -16.71 3.29
N ALA A 38 27.94 -16.15 3.19
CA ALA A 38 26.81 -16.64 3.97
C ALA A 38 26.63 -18.15 3.75
N PRO A 39 26.48 -18.96 4.84
CA PRO A 39 26.31 -20.41 4.70
C PRO A 39 24.97 -20.74 4.03
N GLU A 40 24.88 -21.86 3.36
CA GLU A 40 23.65 -22.40 2.82
C GLU A 40 22.66 -22.72 3.95
N HIS A 41 21.40 -22.37 3.76
CA HIS A 41 20.35 -22.63 4.76
C HIS A 41 20.06 -24.14 4.84
N PRO A 42 20.21 -24.77 6.01
CA PRO A 42 20.18 -26.23 6.12
C PRO A 42 18.80 -26.86 5.86
N LEU A 43 17.77 -26.05 5.90
CA LEU A 43 16.37 -26.50 5.70
C LEU A 43 15.78 -26.01 4.37
N ALA A 44 16.51 -25.24 3.57
CA ALA A 44 16.03 -24.84 2.25
C ALA A 44 16.09 -26.01 1.27
N LEU A 45 15.07 -26.10 0.39
CA LEU A 45 15.15 -26.97 -0.77
C LEU A 45 16.24 -26.46 -1.73
N ASN A 46 16.93 -27.39 -2.37
CA ASN A 46 17.80 -27.04 -3.49
C ASN A 46 16.96 -26.71 -4.73
N GLU A 47 17.60 -26.22 -5.76
CA GLU A 47 16.99 -25.78 -7.02
C GLU A 47 16.16 -26.89 -7.69
N ASP A 48 16.71 -28.10 -7.79
CA ASP A 48 16.07 -29.24 -8.50
C ASP A 48 14.87 -29.77 -7.72
N ASP A 49 14.98 -29.93 -6.39
CA ASP A 49 13.88 -30.37 -5.54
C ASP A 49 12.73 -29.34 -5.54
N LEU A 50 13.07 -28.03 -5.55
CA LEU A 50 12.07 -26.96 -5.62
C LEU A 50 11.38 -26.93 -6.99
N ALA A 51 12.11 -27.15 -8.11
CA ALA A 51 11.52 -27.22 -9.43
C ALA A 51 10.49 -28.36 -9.52
N THR A 52 10.87 -29.54 -9.04
CA THR A 52 9.96 -30.69 -8.96
C THR A 52 8.72 -30.38 -8.12
N TRP A 53 8.92 -29.73 -6.96
CA TRP A 53 7.83 -29.36 -6.08
C TRP A 53 6.86 -28.36 -6.73
N LEU A 54 7.39 -27.35 -7.46
CA LEU A 54 6.58 -26.36 -8.18
C LEU A 54 5.76 -27.02 -9.30
N ASP A 55 6.35 -27.97 -10.03
CA ASP A 55 5.65 -28.70 -11.09
C ASP A 55 4.53 -29.60 -10.53
N ASP A 56 4.82 -30.35 -9.49
CA ASP A 56 3.85 -31.22 -8.80
C ASP A 56 2.63 -30.43 -8.24
N ASN A 57 2.81 -29.15 -7.92
CA ASN A 57 1.77 -28.27 -7.42
C ASN A 57 1.15 -27.36 -8.48
N GLY A 58 1.51 -27.52 -9.75
CA GLY A 58 0.98 -26.73 -10.87
C GLY A 58 1.40 -25.26 -10.86
N LEU A 59 2.52 -24.95 -10.20
CA LEU A 59 3.08 -23.60 -10.06
C LEU A 59 4.35 -23.37 -10.92
N TRP A 60 4.74 -24.39 -11.69
CA TRP A 60 5.87 -24.25 -12.59
C TRP A 60 5.58 -23.26 -13.71
N SER A 61 6.56 -22.49 -14.11
CA SER A 61 6.49 -21.57 -15.25
C SER A 61 7.81 -21.60 -16.01
N GLU A 62 7.73 -21.66 -17.35
CA GLU A 62 8.90 -21.57 -18.22
C GLU A 62 9.66 -20.24 -18.12
N ALA A 63 9.06 -19.24 -17.48
CA ALA A 63 9.68 -17.96 -17.21
C ALA A 63 10.60 -17.99 -15.96
N LEU A 64 10.54 -19.02 -15.13
CA LEU A 64 11.39 -19.20 -13.96
C LEU A 64 12.86 -19.33 -14.37
N ARG A 65 13.73 -18.66 -13.65
CA ARG A 65 15.18 -18.74 -13.84
C ARG A 65 15.85 -19.08 -12.52
N PRO A 66 16.85 -19.97 -12.53
CA PRO A 66 17.64 -20.28 -11.34
C PRO A 66 18.20 -19.02 -10.72
N ALA A 67 18.14 -18.95 -9.40
CA ALA A 67 18.63 -17.79 -8.67
C ALA A 67 19.11 -18.18 -7.27
N ARG A 68 19.99 -17.36 -6.72
CA ARG A 68 20.43 -17.44 -5.33
C ARG A 68 20.25 -16.10 -4.67
N ALA A 69 19.82 -16.11 -3.41
CA ALA A 69 19.65 -14.91 -2.62
C ALA A 69 20.23 -15.09 -1.23
N THR A 70 20.78 -14.01 -0.67
CA THR A 70 21.14 -13.97 0.74
C THR A 70 19.96 -13.44 1.52
N LEU A 71 19.41 -14.27 2.40
CA LEU A 71 18.24 -13.97 3.22
C LEU A 71 18.62 -13.91 4.69
N SER A 72 18.19 -12.87 5.41
CA SER A 72 18.32 -12.79 6.86
C SER A 72 17.15 -13.56 7.49
N LEU A 73 17.40 -14.80 7.90
CA LEU A 73 16.36 -15.69 8.40
C LEU A 73 16.48 -15.92 9.91
N PRO A 74 15.35 -16.23 10.59
CA PRO A 74 15.35 -16.57 12.00
C PRO A 74 16.26 -17.75 12.29
N SER A 75 17.12 -17.62 13.29
CA SER A 75 18.15 -18.62 13.58
C SER A 75 18.42 -18.70 15.06
N ARG A 76 18.80 -19.89 15.51
CA ARG A 76 19.21 -20.12 16.89
C ARG A 76 20.73 -20.00 17.00
N ASN A 77 21.21 -19.16 17.91
CA ASN A 77 22.61 -19.13 18.26
C ASN A 77 22.97 -20.29 19.20
N GLN A 78 23.83 -21.17 18.75
CA GLN A 78 24.32 -22.33 19.53
C GLN A 78 25.69 -22.08 20.15
N ALA A 79 26.25 -20.87 20.05
CA ALA A 79 27.53 -20.55 20.66
C ALA A 79 27.46 -20.69 22.18
N ALA A 80 28.47 -21.33 22.76
CA ALA A 80 28.62 -21.37 24.21
C ALA A 80 28.82 -19.95 24.77
N LYS A 81 28.24 -19.65 25.94
CA LYS A 81 28.37 -18.37 26.62
C LYS A 81 29.85 -17.92 26.67
N GLY A 82 30.16 -16.75 26.15
CA GLY A 82 31.47 -16.14 26.18
C GLY A 82 32.39 -16.46 24.99
N ARG A 83 31.96 -17.28 24.01
CA ARG A 83 32.70 -17.48 22.75
C ARG A 83 32.18 -16.51 21.67
N ARG A 84 33.10 -16.04 20.81
CA ARG A 84 32.73 -15.29 19.60
C ARG A 84 31.78 -16.15 18.74
N THR A 85 30.68 -15.60 18.33
CA THR A 85 29.75 -16.20 17.37
C THR A 85 30.47 -16.39 16.04
N SER A 86 30.49 -17.62 15.52
CA SER A 86 30.95 -17.95 14.19
C SER A 86 29.77 -18.46 13.37
N ALA A 87 29.88 -18.46 12.04
CA ALA A 87 28.82 -18.97 11.18
C ALA A 87 28.38 -20.41 11.54
N SER A 88 29.33 -21.23 12.01
CA SER A 88 29.06 -22.60 12.47
C SER A 88 28.29 -22.70 13.80
N SER A 89 28.12 -21.59 14.53
CA SER A 89 27.35 -21.56 15.77
C SER A 89 25.85 -21.29 15.58
N TRP A 90 25.40 -21.03 14.36
CA TRP A 90 24.01 -20.79 14.03
C TRP A 90 23.36 -22.01 13.40
N SER A 91 22.08 -22.20 13.69
CA SER A 91 21.23 -23.18 13.01
C SER A 91 20.00 -22.49 12.46
N GLY A 92 19.65 -22.77 11.22
CA GLY A 92 18.41 -22.34 10.62
C GLY A 92 17.21 -22.93 11.37
N LEU A 93 16.10 -22.25 11.35
CA LEU A 93 14.83 -22.67 11.93
C LEU A 93 13.78 -22.75 10.82
N PRO A 94 12.89 -23.75 10.86
CA PRO A 94 11.76 -23.77 9.95
C PRO A 94 10.85 -22.57 10.22
N LEU A 95 10.31 -21.98 9.16
CA LEU A 95 9.42 -20.81 9.22
C LEU A 95 7.94 -21.21 9.31
N GLN A 96 7.63 -22.42 9.72
CA GLN A 96 6.28 -22.93 9.78
C GLN A 96 5.53 -22.45 11.03
N ALA A 97 4.23 -22.20 10.88
CA ALA A 97 3.36 -21.84 11.99
C ALA A 97 3.18 -23.00 12.99
N GLY A 98 3.09 -22.69 14.28
CA GLY A 98 2.76 -23.64 15.35
C GLY A 98 3.94 -24.16 16.15
N GLU A 99 5.19 -23.87 15.77
CA GLU A 99 6.34 -24.22 16.60
C GLU A 99 6.62 -23.15 17.67
N PRO A 100 7.05 -23.55 18.87
CA PRO A 100 7.37 -22.59 19.91
C PRO A 100 8.60 -21.77 19.51
N ILE A 101 8.45 -20.43 19.52
CA ILE A 101 9.54 -19.52 19.23
C ILE A 101 10.66 -19.72 20.27
N PRO A 102 11.89 -19.99 19.86
CA PRO A 102 13.02 -20.14 20.77
C PRO A 102 13.28 -18.86 21.56
N LYS A 103 13.69 -18.99 22.83
CA LYS A 103 14.00 -17.83 23.69
C LYS A 103 15.18 -16.99 23.19
N GLN A 104 16.03 -17.54 22.32
CA GLN A 104 17.22 -16.87 21.75
C GLN A 104 17.11 -16.95 20.23
N LEU A 105 16.20 -16.18 19.68
CA LEU A 105 16.04 -16.03 18.25
C LEU A 105 16.78 -14.78 17.78
N GLU A 106 17.62 -14.95 16.79
CA GLU A 106 18.33 -13.86 16.11
C GLU A 106 18.22 -14.02 14.60
N TRP A 107 18.46 -12.95 13.87
CA TRP A 107 18.48 -12.96 12.42
C TRP A 107 19.90 -13.25 11.94
N TRP A 108 20.06 -14.26 11.07
CA TRP A 108 21.34 -14.63 10.50
C TRP A 108 21.26 -14.68 8.96
N PRO A 109 22.31 -14.23 8.24
CA PRO A 109 22.34 -14.30 6.79
C PRO A 109 22.58 -15.73 6.32
N TRP A 110 21.68 -16.21 5.49
CA TRP A 110 21.78 -17.52 4.85
C TRP A 110 21.74 -17.38 3.34
N GLN A 111 22.53 -18.18 2.64
CA GLN A 111 22.39 -18.36 1.22
C GLN A 111 21.29 -19.38 0.94
N VAL A 112 20.35 -19.00 0.05
CA VAL A 112 19.21 -19.83 -0.31
C VAL A 112 19.16 -19.94 -1.83
N GLU A 113 19.06 -21.17 -2.33
CA GLU A 113 18.78 -21.46 -3.73
C GLU A 113 17.29 -21.38 -4.00
N GLY A 114 16.92 -21.05 -5.24
CA GLY A 114 15.54 -20.97 -5.64
C GLY A 114 15.38 -20.52 -7.07
N TRP A 115 14.20 -20.04 -7.38
CA TRP A 115 13.81 -19.61 -8.73
C TRP A 115 13.34 -18.16 -8.70
N ALA A 116 13.61 -17.42 -9.74
CA ALA A 116 13.21 -16.03 -9.84
C ALA A 116 12.44 -15.74 -11.10
N LEU A 117 11.45 -14.86 -10.97
CA LEU A 117 10.66 -14.29 -12.06
C LEU A 117 10.99 -12.80 -12.17
N ASP A 118 11.11 -12.30 -13.41
CA ASP A 118 11.07 -10.87 -13.65
C ASP A 118 9.67 -10.30 -13.35
N ALA A 119 9.56 -8.98 -13.28
CA ALA A 119 8.30 -8.32 -12.90
C ALA A 119 7.12 -8.61 -13.83
N ALA A 120 7.38 -8.74 -15.14
CA ALA A 120 6.32 -9.01 -16.12
C ALA A 120 5.72 -10.40 -15.91
N ASN A 121 6.57 -11.41 -15.74
CA ASN A 121 6.16 -12.80 -15.51
C ASN A 121 5.66 -13.02 -14.07
N ALA A 122 6.21 -12.28 -13.08
CA ALA A 122 5.76 -12.36 -11.69
C ALA A 122 4.28 -11.99 -11.54
N GLY A 123 3.77 -11.02 -12.30
CA GLY A 123 2.37 -10.62 -12.26
C GLY A 123 1.42 -11.73 -12.71
N GLU A 124 1.74 -12.42 -13.80
CA GLU A 124 0.97 -13.56 -14.28
C GLU A 124 1.00 -14.73 -13.29
N TRP A 125 2.18 -15.06 -12.79
CA TRP A 125 2.37 -16.13 -11.82
C TRP A 125 1.62 -15.86 -10.51
N LEU A 126 1.72 -14.65 -9.93
CA LEU A 126 1.02 -14.25 -8.71
C LEU A 126 -0.51 -14.26 -8.86
N SER A 127 -1.03 -14.09 -10.07
CA SER A 127 -2.46 -14.18 -10.34
C SER A 127 -3.00 -15.61 -10.18
N GLN A 128 -2.15 -16.63 -10.27
CA GLN A 128 -2.50 -18.05 -10.08
C GLN A 128 -2.49 -18.44 -8.59
N VAL A 129 -1.79 -17.67 -7.73
CA VAL A 129 -1.73 -17.95 -6.28
C VAL A 129 -3.12 -17.74 -5.66
N PRO A 130 -3.70 -18.76 -5.00
CA PRO A 130 -5.02 -18.65 -4.39
C PRO A 130 -5.01 -17.70 -3.18
N LEU A 131 -6.07 -16.89 -3.06
CA LEU A 131 -6.26 -15.97 -1.92
C LEU A 131 -6.96 -16.62 -0.74
N ALA A 132 -7.77 -17.64 -0.99
CA ALA A 132 -8.60 -18.32 0.00
C ALA A 132 -8.41 -19.82 -0.08
N GLY A 133 -8.76 -20.53 0.98
CA GLY A 133 -8.63 -21.97 1.10
C GLY A 133 -7.45 -22.38 1.98
N GLU A 134 -7.44 -23.66 2.34
CA GLU A 134 -6.36 -24.27 3.10
C GLU A 134 -5.26 -24.74 2.13
N HIS A 135 -4.23 -23.95 2.04
CA HIS A 135 -3.00 -24.26 1.30
C HIS A 135 -1.83 -24.19 2.29
N PRO A 136 -1.66 -25.23 3.11
CA PRO A 136 -0.65 -25.24 4.17
C PRO A 136 0.78 -25.25 3.63
N GLU A 137 0.95 -25.53 2.33
CA GLU A 137 2.21 -25.49 1.61
C GLU A 137 2.62 -24.10 1.12
N MET A 138 1.74 -23.10 1.27
CA MET A 138 1.98 -21.73 0.85
C MET A 138 2.10 -20.79 2.04
N ALA A 139 3.19 -20.06 2.12
CA ALA A 139 3.40 -19.07 3.17
C ALA A 139 2.52 -17.83 2.98
N ASP A 140 2.26 -17.09 4.06
CA ASP A 140 1.34 -15.96 4.07
C ASP A 140 1.79 -14.82 3.14
N GLU A 141 3.09 -14.60 2.97
CA GLU A 141 3.60 -13.56 2.07
C GLU A 141 3.26 -13.82 0.60
N LEU A 142 3.11 -15.07 0.17
CA LEU A 142 2.66 -15.39 -1.19
C LEU A 142 1.27 -14.84 -1.46
N ARG A 143 0.34 -15.03 -0.52
CA ARG A 143 -1.01 -14.49 -0.60
C ARG A 143 -0.97 -12.95 -0.57
N TRP A 144 -0.06 -12.40 0.23
CA TRP A 144 0.14 -10.95 0.32
C TRP A 144 0.59 -10.35 -1.02
N TRP A 145 1.58 -10.97 -1.67
CA TRP A 145 2.01 -10.57 -3.01
C TRP A 145 0.92 -10.75 -4.07
N SER A 146 0.11 -11.78 -3.94
CA SER A 146 -1.05 -12.00 -4.80
C SER A 146 -2.12 -10.91 -4.61
N HIS A 147 -2.37 -10.45 -3.39
CA HIS A 147 -3.22 -9.27 -3.14
C HIS A 147 -2.65 -8.00 -3.77
N LEU A 148 -1.35 -7.81 -3.70
CA LEU A 148 -0.68 -6.67 -4.33
C LEU A 148 -0.82 -6.70 -5.86
N GLN A 149 -0.67 -7.87 -6.48
CA GLN A 149 -0.88 -8.04 -7.92
C GLN A 149 -2.31 -7.66 -8.33
N ARG A 150 -3.32 -8.12 -7.59
CA ARG A 150 -4.71 -7.77 -7.87
C ARG A 150 -4.99 -6.28 -7.71
N TRP A 151 -4.31 -5.64 -6.76
CA TRP A 151 -4.39 -4.19 -6.65
C TRP A 151 -3.71 -3.48 -7.82
N ALA A 152 -2.55 -3.94 -8.29
CA ALA A 152 -1.93 -3.42 -9.51
C ALA A 152 -2.88 -3.49 -10.71
N LEU A 153 -3.55 -4.63 -10.92
CA LEU A 153 -4.56 -4.78 -11.97
C LEU A 153 -5.76 -3.84 -11.79
N SER A 154 -6.20 -3.62 -10.54
CA SER A 154 -7.26 -2.64 -10.24
C SER A 154 -6.83 -1.20 -10.56
N LEU A 155 -5.57 -0.83 -10.29
CA LEU A 155 -5.03 0.49 -10.66
C LEU A 155 -5.01 0.64 -12.19
N ILE A 156 -4.59 -0.40 -12.92
CA ILE A 156 -4.59 -0.41 -14.38
C ILE A 156 -6.00 -0.24 -14.93
N ALA A 157 -6.96 -1.02 -14.45
CA ALA A 157 -8.34 -0.96 -14.89
C ALA A 157 -9.03 0.39 -14.62
N ARG A 158 -8.61 1.08 -13.56
CA ARG A 158 -9.12 2.42 -13.19
C ARG A 158 -8.36 3.56 -13.88
N GLY A 159 -7.37 3.28 -14.75
CA GLY A 159 -6.52 4.30 -15.36
C GLY A 159 -5.65 5.07 -14.35
N ARG A 160 -5.28 4.42 -13.23
CA ARG A 160 -4.50 5.05 -12.15
C ARG A 160 -3.01 4.82 -12.33
N TRP A 161 -2.48 5.26 -13.43
CA TRP A 161 -1.06 5.14 -13.80
C TRP A 161 -0.65 6.27 -14.76
N LEU A 162 0.61 6.62 -14.74
CA LEU A 162 1.21 7.62 -15.63
C LEU A 162 2.60 7.17 -16.07
N PRO A 163 3.01 7.50 -17.31
CA PRO A 163 4.38 7.29 -17.74
C PRO A 163 5.30 8.33 -17.09
N GLN A 164 6.52 7.90 -16.76
CA GLN A 164 7.56 8.75 -16.20
C GLN A 164 8.93 8.35 -16.74
N ILE A 165 9.86 9.28 -16.67
CA ILE A 165 11.29 9.02 -16.88
C ILE A 165 11.97 9.07 -15.51
N ALA A 166 12.62 7.98 -15.15
CA ALA A 166 13.42 7.87 -13.94
C ALA A 166 14.72 7.14 -14.25
N GLU A 167 15.85 7.68 -13.80
CA GLU A 167 17.18 7.09 -14.02
C GLU A 167 17.47 6.75 -15.49
N GLY A 168 17.06 7.62 -16.41
CA GLY A 168 17.25 7.42 -17.85
C GLY A 168 16.37 6.35 -18.48
N LYS A 169 15.37 5.85 -17.77
CA LYS A 169 14.42 4.83 -18.23
C LYS A 169 12.99 5.35 -18.23
N ALA A 170 12.25 5.02 -19.28
CA ALA A 170 10.81 5.22 -19.34
C ALA A 170 10.10 4.10 -18.60
N ARG A 171 9.23 4.44 -17.67
CA ARG A 171 8.47 3.50 -16.83
C ARG A 171 7.02 3.92 -16.68
N TRP A 172 6.14 2.99 -16.45
CA TRP A 172 4.78 3.22 -16.03
C TRP A 172 4.69 3.16 -14.52
N LEU A 173 4.25 4.24 -13.88
CA LEU A 173 4.17 4.32 -12.43
C LEU A 173 2.73 4.44 -11.94
N PRO A 174 2.38 3.87 -10.77
CA PRO A 174 1.07 4.03 -10.17
C PRO A 174 0.83 5.48 -9.77
N LEU A 175 -0.39 5.96 -10.01
CA LEU A 175 -0.86 7.28 -9.59
C LEU A 175 -1.59 7.15 -8.26
N LEU A 176 -0.86 7.26 -7.14
CA LEU A 176 -1.37 7.10 -5.78
C LEU A 176 -1.72 8.46 -5.12
N ASN A 177 -2.38 9.35 -5.86
CA ASN A 177 -2.77 10.67 -5.36
C ASN A 177 -4.11 10.67 -4.61
N ARG A 178 -4.84 9.53 -4.57
CA ARG A 178 -6.05 9.36 -3.75
C ARG A 178 -5.71 8.83 -2.37
N GLU A 179 -6.44 9.30 -1.38
CA GLU A 179 -6.27 8.87 0.01
C GLU A 179 -6.44 7.35 0.20
N ASP A 180 -7.45 6.76 -0.45
CA ASP A 180 -7.70 5.32 -0.35
C ASP A 180 -6.54 4.49 -0.92
N ASP A 181 -5.93 4.94 -2.04
CA ASP A 181 -4.79 4.25 -2.63
C ASP A 181 -3.53 4.40 -1.73
N ARG A 182 -3.32 5.58 -1.12
CA ARG A 182 -2.23 5.80 -0.16
C ARG A 182 -2.41 4.95 1.10
N ARG A 183 -3.61 4.95 1.68
CA ARG A 183 -3.93 4.12 2.84
C ARG A 183 -3.72 2.64 2.53
N ARG A 184 -4.18 2.18 1.37
CA ARG A 184 -3.99 0.79 0.96
C ARG A 184 -2.50 0.41 0.83
N LEU A 185 -1.65 1.33 0.33
CA LEU A 185 -0.21 1.12 0.32
C LEU A 185 0.35 0.95 1.73
N GLU A 186 -0.03 1.80 2.67
CA GLU A 186 0.43 1.73 4.07
C GLU A 186 -0.10 0.47 4.78
N ASP A 187 -1.36 0.09 4.57
CA ASP A 187 -1.94 -1.12 5.14
C ASP A 187 -1.20 -2.38 4.62
N LEU A 188 -0.93 -2.44 3.32
CA LEU A 188 -0.14 -3.52 2.72
C LEU A 188 1.31 -3.52 3.22
N ALA A 189 1.89 -2.37 3.43
CA ALA A 189 3.28 -2.25 3.90
C ALA A 189 3.42 -2.62 5.38
N SER A 190 2.48 -2.20 6.22
CA SER A 190 2.49 -2.46 7.67
C SER A 190 2.14 -3.91 8.01
N GLY A 191 1.26 -4.53 7.22
CA GLY A 191 0.86 -5.92 7.41
C GLY A 191 1.74 -6.95 6.71
N LEU A 192 2.76 -6.53 5.94
CA LEU A 192 3.63 -7.45 5.20
C LEU A 192 4.37 -8.39 6.16
N PRO A 193 4.26 -9.73 5.96
CA PRO A 193 5.01 -10.70 6.76
C PRO A 193 6.51 -10.42 6.74
N GLN A 194 7.16 -10.50 7.89
CA GLN A 194 8.59 -10.15 8.02
C GLN A 194 9.50 -10.96 7.10
N VAL A 195 9.16 -12.21 6.83
CA VAL A 195 9.92 -13.07 5.93
C VAL A 195 10.03 -12.52 4.50
N ALA A 196 9.01 -11.80 4.07
CA ALA A 196 9.01 -11.13 2.76
C ALA A 196 10.02 -9.98 2.68
N THR A 197 10.50 -9.47 3.80
CA THR A 197 11.48 -8.38 3.88
C THR A 197 12.90 -8.83 4.20
N CYS A 198 13.15 -10.13 4.30
CA CYS A 198 14.41 -10.69 4.75
C CYS A 198 15.54 -10.72 3.71
N ALA A 199 15.26 -10.44 2.42
CA ALA A 199 16.30 -10.36 1.41
C ALA A 199 17.27 -9.20 1.70
N LEU A 200 18.54 -9.52 1.80
CA LEU A 200 19.61 -8.55 1.95
C LEU A 200 20.02 -8.02 0.57
N ALA A 201 20.30 -6.73 0.50
CA ALA A 201 20.96 -6.20 -0.68
C ALA A 201 22.31 -6.92 -0.86
N ALA A 202 22.67 -7.24 -2.09
CA ALA A 202 23.99 -7.72 -2.42
C ALA A 202 24.99 -6.63 -2.02
N GLY A 203 25.52 -6.73 -0.81
CA GLY A 203 26.57 -5.84 -0.34
C GLY A 203 27.93 -6.34 -0.81
N PRO A 204 28.94 -5.47 -0.86
CA PRO A 204 30.28 -5.93 -1.05
C PRO A 204 30.58 -6.96 0.05
N SER A 205 30.99 -8.11 -0.39
CA SER A 205 31.32 -9.29 0.39
C SER A 205 32.10 -8.98 1.65
N GLY A 206 31.75 -9.57 2.75
CA GLY A 206 32.77 -10.08 3.60
C GLY A 206 32.67 -9.89 5.09
N ASP A 207 31.77 -9.12 5.68
CA ASP A 207 31.66 -9.13 7.14
C ASP A 207 30.29 -9.69 7.57
N PRO A 208 30.26 -10.99 7.99
CA PRO A 208 29.02 -11.61 8.49
C PRO A 208 28.45 -10.88 9.72
N SER A 209 29.27 -10.17 10.47
CA SER A 209 28.82 -9.41 11.66
C SER A 209 27.96 -8.20 11.30
N LEU A 210 28.11 -7.66 10.08
CA LEU A 210 27.31 -6.57 9.56
C LEU A 210 26.01 -7.06 8.91
N ALA A 211 25.91 -8.34 8.63
CA ALA A 211 24.79 -8.92 7.88
C ALA A 211 23.60 -9.33 8.75
N CYS A 212 23.76 -9.46 10.06
CA CYS A 212 22.67 -9.70 11.01
C CYS A 212 21.77 -8.46 11.18
N ARG A 213 21.23 -7.97 10.08
CA ARG A 213 20.32 -6.83 10.09
C ARG A 213 18.88 -7.32 10.15
N ARG A 214 18.07 -6.58 10.87
CA ARG A 214 16.61 -6.79 10.87
C ARG A 214 16.07 -6.67 9.44
N PRO A 215 14.99 -7.37 9.15
CA PRO A 215 14.29 -7.22 7.87
C PRO A 215 14.10 -5.74 7.49
N GLY A 216 14.19 -5.45 6.20
CA GLY A 216 14.10 -4.09 5.68
C GLY A 216 12.69 -3.51 5.74
N SER A 217 12.53 -2.27 5.27
CA SER A 217 11.23 -1.60 5.22
C SER A 217 10.26 -2.33 4.29
N GLY A 218 9.10 -2.74 4.83
CA GLY A 218 8.01 -3.32 4.06
C GLY A 218 7.48 -2.35 3.00
N ARG A 219 7.40 -1.05 3.33
CA ARG A 219 6.90 -0.02 2.42
C ARG A 219 7.71 0.08 1.12
N LEU A 220 9.02 0.10 1.22
CA LEU A 220 9.88 0.16 0.03
C LEU A 220 9.70 -1.07 -0.86
N ARG A 221 9.54 -2.27 -0.26
CA ARG A 221 9.33 -3.50 -1.03
C ARG A 221 7.98 -3.54 -1.71
N VAL A 222 6.92 -3.18 -0.99
CA VAL A 222 5.56 -3.12 -1.53
C VAL A 222 5.49 -2.11 -2.67
N ALA A 223 6.04 -0.90 -2.48
CA ALA A 223 6.07 0.14 -3.51
C ALA A 223 6.86 -0.32 -4.74
N SER A 224 8.06 -0.84 -4.56
CA SER A 224 8.91 -1.29 -5.67
C SER A 224 8.30 -2.45 -6.47
N LEU A 225 7.70 -3.43 -5.79
CA LEU A 225 7.02 -4.52 -6.50
C LEU A 225 5.74 -4.01 -7.18
N LEU A 226 4.95 -3.15 -6.55
CA LEU A 226 3.76 -2.56 -7.17
C LEU A 226 4.09 -1.83 -8.47
N GLU A 227 5.12 -0.99 -8.45
CA GLU A 227 5.62 -0.29 -9.63
C GLU A 227 6.06 -1.26 -10.72
N ALA A 228 6.82 -2.28 -10.35
CA ALA A 228 7.32 -3.29 -11.29
C ALA A 228 6.19 -4.12 -11.92
N LEU A 229 5.20 -4.56 -11.12
CA LEU A 229 4.04 -5.32 -11.60
C LEU A 229 3.19 -4.48 -12.57
N LEU A 230 2.94 -3.22 -12.22
CA LEU A 230 2.17 -2.31 -13.06
C LEU A 230 2.90 -1.99 -14.37
N ASP A 231 4.20 -1.65 -14.31
CA ASP A 231 5.02 -1.38 -15.48
C ASP A 231 5.07 -2.59 -16.41
N GLY A 232 5.33 -3.79 -15.87
CA GLY A 232 5.39 -5.03 -16.64
C GLY A 232 4.08 -5.33 -17.39
N GLN A 233 2.94 -5.19 -16.72
CA GLN A 233 1.63 -5.44 -17.32
C GLN A 233 1.27 -4.41 -18.40
N LEU A 234 1.53 -3.13 -18.17
CA LEU A 234 1.25 -2.08 -19.13
C LEU A 234 2.12 -2.18 -20.37
N ARG A 235 3.40 -2.55 -20.24
CA ARG A 235 4.30 -2.77 -21.40
C ARG A 235 3.81 -3.83 -22.36
N VAL A 236 3.24 -4.92 -21.83
CA VAL A 236 2.69 -6.02 -22.67
C VAL A 236 1.52 -5.53 -23.51
N GLY A 237 0.66 -4.69 -22.96
CA GLY A 237 -0.53 -4.16 -23.64
C GLY A 237 -0.30 -2.87 -24.43
N PHE A 238 0.85 -2.22 -24.26
CA PHE A 238 1.10 -0.93 -24.88
C PHE A 238 1.46 -1.06 -26.37
N SER A 239 0.73 -0.32 -27.20
CA SER A 239 1.03 -0.16 -28.63
C SER A 239 1.34 1.31 -28.92
N PRO A 240 2.52 1.63 -29.46
CA PRO A 240 2.86 3.00 -29.85
C PRO A 240 1.86 3.58 -30.87
N SER A 241 1.61 4.87 -30.78
CA SER A 241 0.76 5.59 -31.75
C SER A 241 1.40 5.60 -33.13
N ALA A 242 0.57 5.45 -34.18
CA ALA A 242 1.01 5.36 -35.58
C ALA A 242 1.20 6.75 -36.25
N GLY A 243 1.17 7.87 -35.50
CA GLY A 243 1.31 9.23 -36.06
C GLY A 243 2.76 9.69 -36.19
N GLU A 244 2.99 10.74 -36.99
CA GLU A 244 4.25 11.47 -36.98
C GLU A 244 4.39 12.20 -35.63
N LEU A 245 5.36 11.75 -34.83
CA LEU A 245 5.70 12.35 -33.55
C LEU A 245 7.06 13.05 -33.61
N ASP A 246 7.24 14.03 -32.75
CA ASP A 246 8.57 14.55 -32.47
C ASP A 246 9.53 13.40 -32.13
N PRO A 247 10.78 13.42 -32.62
CA PRO A 247 11.74 12.33 -32.42
C PRO A 247 11.94 11.93 -30.95
N LEU A 248 11.91 12.90 -30.01
CA LEU A 248 12.04 12.62 -28.58
C LEU A 248 10.81 11.89 -28.03
N LEU A 249 9.61 12.31 -28.45
CA LEU A 249 8.36 11.63 -28.07
C LEU A 249 8.28 10.22 -28.67
N ALA A 250 8.75 10.04 -29.90
CA ALA A 250 8.79 8.73 -30.53
C ALA A 250 9.75 7.78 -29.81
N ALA A 251 10.93 8.26 -29.39
CA ALA A 251 11.89 7.50 -28.60
C ALA A 251 11.29 7.12 -27.24
N TRP A 252 10.62 8.05 -26.57
CA TRP A 252 9.93 7.81 -25.30
C TRP A 252 8.80 6.78 -25.43
N GLN A 253 7.92 6.93 -26.41
CA GLN A 253 6.87 5.95 -26.68
C GLN A 253 7.44 4.55 -26.94
N LYS A 254 8.51 4.45 -27.73
CA LYS A 254 9.18 3.18 -27.99
C LYS A 254 9.72 2.55 -26.69
N ALA A 255 10.32 3.37 -25.81
CA ALA A 255 10.87 2.93 -24.54
C ALA A 255 9.79 2.52 -23.51
N LEU A 256 8.57 3.06 -23.60
CA LEU A 256 7.40 2.65 -22.80
C LEU A 256 6.79 1.31 -23.23
N GLY A 257 7.12 0.83 -24.41
CA GLY A 257 6.70 -0.46 -24.92
C GLY A 257 7.56 -1.61 -24.40
N LYS A 258 7.87 -2.55 -25.31
CA LYS A 258 8.67 -3.75 -24.99
C LYS A 258 10.12 -3.36 -24.67
N GLY A 259 10.71 -4.09 -23.73
CA GLY A 259 12.10 -3.93 -23.31
C GLY A 259 12.26 -3.40 -21.90
N ASP A 260 13.46 -2.94 -21.56
CA ASP A 260 13.83 -2.47 -20.20
C ASP A 260 13.56 -0.99 -19.95
N GLY A 261 12.94 -0.30 -20.90
CA GLY A 261 12.62 1.12 -20.80
C GLY A 261 13.78 2.08 -21.08
N SER A 262 14.97 1.61 -21.43
CA SER A 262 16.14 2.43 -21.67
C SER A 262 15.92 3.42 -22.81
N LEU A 263 16.29 4.68 -22.56
CA LEU A 263 16.25 5.79 -23.52
C LEU A 263 17.68 6.01 -24.07
N ASN A 264 17.87 5.67 -25.33
CA ASN A 264 19.14 5.91 -26.03
C ASN A 264 19.16 7.35 -26.59
N LEU A 265 19.19 8.34 -25.68
CA LEU A 265 19.22 9.78 -25.97
C LEU A 265 20.51 10.40 -25.43
N GLY A 266 20.92 11.53 -26.00
CA GLY A 266 21.97 12.34 -25.40
C GLY A 266 21.54 12.92 -24.05
N GLU A 267 22.51 13.29 -23.21
CA GLU A 267 22.24 13.80 -21.86
C GLU A 267 21.31 15.03 -21.87
N GLU A 268 21.55 15.98 -22.78
CA GLU A 268 20.73 17.19 -22.95
C GLU A 268 19.29 16.86 -23.42
N GLU A 269 19.14 15.90 -24.32
CA GLU A 269 17.83 15.45 -24.82
C GLU A 269 17.05 14.73 -23.71
N LEU A 270 17.74 13.90 -22.94
CA LEU A 270 17.16 13.18 -21.81
C LEU A 270 16.68 14.16 -20.72
N GLU A 271 17.49 15.16 -20.39
CA GLU A 271 17.13 16.20 -19.42
C GLU A 271 15.90 16.99 -19.88
N ARG A 272 15.88 17.46 -21.12
CA ARG A 272 14.73 18.18 -21.71
C ARG A 272 13.45 17.35 -21.66
N LEU A 273 13.53 16.07 -22.03
CA LEU A 273 12.39 15.16 -22.02
C LEU A 273 11.94 14.86 -20.59
N SER A 274 12.86 14.70 -19.66
CA SER A 274 12.57 14.50 -18.22
C SER A 274 11.84 15.70 -17.63
N ILE A 275 12.28 16.91 -17.88
CA ILE A 275 11.63 18.15 -17.43
C ILE A 275 10.22 18.27 -18.03
N ALA A 276 10.07 18.06 -19.35
CA ALA A 276 8.78 18.15 -20.02
C ALA A 276 7.77 17.11 -19.49
N THR A 277 8.20 15.87 -19.30
CA THR A 277 7.34 14.80 -18.75
C THR A 277 7.00 15.04 -17.29
N HIS A 278 7.91 15.62 -16.50
CA HIS A 278 7.66 15.99 -15.11
C HIS A 278 6.57 17.05 -15.00
N HIS A 279 6.69 18.15 -15.74
CA HIS A 279 5.68 19.22 -15.78
C HIS A 279 4.32 18.72 -16.27
N TRP A 280 4.31 17.90 -17.33
CA TRP A 280 3.06 17.29 -17.80
C TRP A 280 2.42 16.43 -16.74
N ARG A 281 3.20 15.62 -16.02
CA ARG A 281 2.71 14.76 -14.94
C ARG A 281 2.14 15.57 -13.79
N GLU A 282 2.78 16.66 -13.38
CA GLU A 282 2.26 17.56 -12.35
C GLU A 282 0.90 18.14 -12.75
N GLY A 283 0.73 18.52 -14.01
CA GLY A 283 -0.54 19.01 -14.53
C GLY A 283 -1.66 17.95 -14.51
N VAL A 284 -1.32 16.67 -14.77
CA VAL A 284 -2.30 15.56 -14.82
C VAL A 284 -2.54 14.94 -13.44
N ALA A 285 -1.49 14.77 -12.66
CA ALA A 285 -1.57 14.17 -11.33
C ALA A 285 -2.15 15.12 -10.27
N GLY A 286 -2.21 16.40 -10.58
CA GLY A 286 -2.33 17.48 -9.63
C GLY A 286 -0.99 17.76 -8.94
N LYS A 287 -0.74 19.00 -8.57
CA LYS A 287 0.40 19.32 -7.70
C LYS A 287 0.28 18.48 -6.44
N VAL A 288 1.36 17.88 -6.00
CA VAL A 288 1.42 17.32 -4.65
C VAL A 288 1.52 18.52 -3.70
N GLU A 289 0.37 19.04 -3.36
CA GLU A 289 0.32 20.13 -2.39
C GLU A 289 0.75 19.61 -1.01
N PRO A 290 1.52 20.39 -0.26
CA PRO A 290 1.99 19.98 1.07
C PRO A 290 0.87 19.83 2.10
N ALA A 291 -0.29 20.39 1.79
CA ALA A 291 -1.52 20.29 2.55
C ALA A 291 -2.72 20.19 1.60
N ARG A 292 -3.85 19.77 2.13
CA ARG A 292 -5.13 19.72 1.41
C ARG A 292 -6.23 20.40 2.19
N THR A 293 -7.27 20.85 1.49
CA THR A 293 -8.51 21.31 2.14
C THR A 293 -9.11 20.19 2.96
N CYS A 294 -9.52 20.51 4.18
CA CYS A 294 -10.12 19.59 5.12
C CYS A 294 -11.48 20.12 5.62
N LEU A 295 -12.47 19.25 5.62
CA LEU A 295 -13.79 19.49 6.18
C LEU A 295 -13.93 18.69 7.47
N GLU A 296 -14.23 19.37 8.57
CA GLU A 296 -14.38 18.74 9.89
C GLU A 296 -15.83 18.89 10.37
N LEU A 297 -16.52 17.75 10.54
CA LEU A 297 -17.92 17.70 10.96
C LEU A 297 -18.01 17.62 12.49
N PHE A 298 -18.81 18.50 13.08
CA PHE A 298 -19.13 18.53 14.52
C PHE A 298 -20.59 18.19 14.75
N THR A 299 -20.84 17.42 15.81
CA THR A 299 -22.21 17.12 16.25
C THR A 299 -22.86 18.37 16.79
N PRO A 300 -24.23 18.49 16.69
CA PRO A 300 -24.98 19.59 17.30
C PRO A 300 -24.68 19.72 18.78
N ALA A 301 -24.69 20.96 19.28
CA ALA A 301 -24.67 21.22 20.71
C ALA A 301 -26.00 20.79 21.36
N GLU A 302 -26.01 20.62 22.68
CA GLU A 302 -27.21 20.20 23.41
C GLU A 302 -28.36 21.20 23.19
N GLY A 303 -29.45 20.74 22.59
CA GLY A 303 -30.61 21.55 22.23
C GLY A 303 -30.58 22.18 20.82
N GLU A 304 -29.52 21.95 20.04
CA GLU A 304 -29.43 22.36 18.64
C GLU A 304 -29.68 21.17 17.70
N GLU A 305 -30.25 21.46 16.52
CA GLU A 305 -30.52 20.43 15.50
C GLU A 305 -29.50 20.45 14.34
N LEU A 306 -28.81 21.59 14.17
CA LEU A 306 -27.91 21.79 13.03
C LEU A 306 -26.48 21.33 13.37
N TRP A 307 -25.90 20.66 12.40
CA TRP A 307 -24.51 20.21 12.45
C TRP A 307 -23.58 21.31 11.95
N GLU A 308 -22.42 21.46 12.55
CA GLU A 308 -21.42 22.41 12.11
C GLU A 308 -20.38 21.73 11.24
N LEU A 309 -20.11 22.26 10.05
CA LEU A 309 -19.02 21.86 9.17
C LEU A 309 -17.99 22.97 9.15
N ARG A 310 -16.79 22.69 9.65
CA ARG A 310 -15.67 23.63 9.67
C ARG A 310 -14.71 23.36 8.51
N PHE A 311 -14.17 24.44 7.96
CA PHE A 311 -13.19 24.41 6.89
C PHE A 311 -11.79 24.61 7.44
N GLY A 312 -10.78 24.04 6.77
CA GLY A 312 -9.40 24.20 7.16
C GLY A 312 -8.46 23.52 6.18
N LEU A 313 -7.20 23.48 6.54
CA LEU A 313 -6.16 22.73 5.86
C LEU A 313 -5.65 21.59 6.73
N GLN A 314 -5.28 20.49 6.11
CA GLN A 314 -4.70 19.30 6.73
C GLN A 314 -3.40 18.98 6.01
N ALA A 315 -2.31 18.76 6.75
CA ALA A 315 -1.05 18.38 6.16
C ALA A 315 -1.14 16.98 5.51
N GLU A 316 -0.54 16.83 4.33
CA GLU A 316 -0.53 15.54 3.62
C GLU A 316 0.35 14.50 4.31
N ALA A 317 1.50 14.92 4.85
CA ALA A 317 2.44 14.03 5.52
C ALA A 317 1.95 13.55 6.89
N ASP A 318 1.16 14.39 7.59
CA ASP A 318 0.60 14.08 8.91
C ASP A 318 -0.85 14.58 9.00
N PRO A 319 -1.85 13.72 8.78
CA PRO A 319 -3.25 14.08 8.84
C PRO A 319 -3.74 14.58 10.22
N SER A 320 -2.95 14.44 11.28
CA SER A 320 -3.27 14.99 12.60
C SER A 320 -3.02 16.50 12.67
N LEU A 321 -2.10 17.02 11.82
CA LEU A 321 -1.81 18.44 11.72
C LEU A 321 -2.88 19.14 10.88
N ARG A 322 -3.74 19.88 11.56
CA ARG A 322 -4.84 20.63 10.96
C ARG A 322 -4.81 22.07 11.40
N VAL A 323 -5.14 22.97 10.47
CA VAL A 323 -5.23 24.40 10.71
C VAL A 323 -6.62 24.89 10.27
N PRO A 324 -7.39 25.54 11.17
CA PRO A 324 -8.71 26.05 10.83
C PRO A 324 -8.64 27.20 9.81
N ALA A 325 -9.72 27.37 9.02
CA ALA A 325 -9.79 28.38 7.98
C ALA A 325 -9.53 29.80 8.50
N ALA A 326 -9.96 30.16 9.70
CA ALA A 326 -9.66 31.46 10.31
C ALA A 326 -8.15 31.75 10.35
N ALA A 327 -7.32 30.78 10.71
CA ALA A 327 -5.88 30.93 10.71
C ALA A 327 -5.29 30.94 9.30
N VAL A 328 -5.91 30.21 8.35
CA VAL A 328 -5.53 30.23 6.93
C VAL A 328 -5.74 31.64 6.36
N TRP A 329 -6.89 32.26 6.60
CA TRP A 329 -7.19 33.62 6.15
C TRP A 329 -6.30 34.66 6.80
N ALA A 330 -5.98 34.51 8.09
CA ALA A 330 -5.07 35.41 8.81
C ALA A 330 -3.62 35.35 8.29
N ALA A 331 -3.19 34.21 7.74
CA ALA A 331 -1.86 34.05 7.15
C ALA A 331 -1.72 34.83 5.82
N GLY A 332 -2.78 34.87 5.01
CA GLY A 332 -2.79 35.58 3.72
C GLY A 332 -1.63 35.14 2.83
N ASP A 333 -1.01 36.10 2.15
CA ASP A 333 0.12 35.86 1.21
C ASP A 333 1.45 35.51 1.90
N ARG A 334 1.54 35.57 3.24
CA ARG A 334 2.77 35.28 3.97
C ARG A 334 3.09 33.78 4.05
N GLY A 335 2.18 32.94 3.58
CA GLY A 335 2.28 31.49 3.75
C GLY A 335 1.94 31.03 5.16
N LEU A 336 1.74 29.74 5.31
CA LEU A 336 1.36 29.09 6.55
C LEU A 336 2.34 27.98 6.88
N GLN A 337 2.80 27.92 8.13
CA GLN A 337 3.63 26.82 8.62
C GLN A 337 2.76 25.82 9.38
N MET A 338 2.77 24.55 8.94
CA MET A 338 2.07 23.44 9.57
C MET A 338 3.10 22.40 10.06
N GLY A 339 3.59 22.53 11.29
CA GLY A 339 4.73 21.75 11.75
C GLY A 339 5.99 22.05 10.93
N GLU A 340 6.57 21.04 10.28
CA GLU A 340 7.72 21.20 9.37
C GLU A 340 7.31 21.54 7.93
N VAL A 341 6.02 21.57 7.64
CA VAL A 341 5.47 21.74 6.29
C VAL A 341 5.12 23.21 6.04
N ALA A 342 5.70 23.81 5.02
CA ALA A 342 5.38 25.17 4.56
C ALA A 342 4.34 25.14 3.46
N VAL A 343 3.25 25.88 3.60
CA VAL A 343 2.19 26.06 2.62
C VAL A 343 2.27 27.49 2.07
N PRO A 344 2.74 27.72 0.85
CA PRO A 344 3.03 29.06 0.36
C PRO A 344 1.79 29.91 0.07
N GLN A 345 0.72 29.31 -0.40
CA GLN A 345 -0.54 29.99 -0.79
C GLN A 345 -1.75 29.31 -0.11
N PRO A 346 -1.87 29.41 1.23
CA PRO A 346 -2.83 28.62 1.98
C PRO A 346 -4.29 28.99 1.68
N SER A 347 -4.56 30.26 1.40
CA SER A 347 -5.92 30.75 1.07
C SER A 347 -6.39 30.23 -0.30
N GLU A 348 -5.49 30.23 -1.28
CA GLU A 348 -5.77 29.72 -2.63
C GLU A 348 -6.03 28.22 -2.59
N LEU A 349 -5.18 27.47 -1.88
CA LEU A 349 -5.34 26.02 -1.68
C LEU A 349 -6.68 25.67 -1.01
N LEU A 350 -7.10 26.45 0.00
CA LEU A 350 -8.38 26.25 0.67
C LEU A 350 -9.55 26.47 -0.29
N LEU A 351 -9.55 27.56 -1.05
CA LEU A 351 -10.62 27.89 -2.02
C LEU A 351 -10.69 26.87 -3.16
N GLU A 352 -9.55 26.47 -3.70
CA GLU A 352 -9.48 25.46 -4.75
C GLU A 352 -10.07 24.12 -4.28
N GLY A 353 -9.72 23.71 -3.05
CA GLY A 353 -10.29 22.49 -2.48
C GLY A 353 -11.79 22.59 -2.18
N MET A 354 -12.29 23.75 -1.74
CA MET A 354 -13.71 24.00 -1.60
C MET A 354 -14.43 23.95 -2.94
N GLY A 355 -13.83 24.49 -4.02
CA GLY A 355 -14.34 24.37 -5.37
C GLY A 355 -14.44 22.91 -5.84
N ARG A 356 -13.43 22.09 -5.55
CA ARG A 356 -13.49 20.65 -5.81
C ARG A 356 -14.58 19.95 -4.98
N ALA A 357 -14.70 20.31 -3.70
CA ALA A 357 -15.72 19.76 -2.82
C ALA A 357 -17.14 20.05 -3.30
N LEU A 358 -17.38 21.23 -3.85
CA LEU A 358 -18.68 21.62 -4.42
C LEU A 358 -19.12 20.70 -5.56
N THR A 359 -18.20 20.14 -6.34
CA THR A 359 -18.57 19.25 -7.46
C THR A 359 -19.21 17.94 -7.03
N VAL A 360 -19.02 17.53 -5.75
CA VAL A 360 -19.51 16.25 -5.20
C VAL A 360 -20.44 16.42 -4.01
N PHE A 361 -20.41 17.57 -3.34
CA PHE A 361 -21.28 17.88 -2.19
C PHE A 361 -21.82 19.31 -2.29
N GLU A 362 -22.95 19.46 -3.01
CA GLU A 362 -23.59 20.73 -3.33
C GLU A 362 -23.80 21.68 -2.13
N PRO A 363 -24.14 21.21 -0.91
CA PRO A 363 -24.35 22.12 0.23
C PRO A 363 -23.21 23.08 0.54
N ILE A 364 -21.97 22.78 0.10
CA ILE A 364 -20.78 23.64 0.28
C ILE A 364 -20.96 25.02 -0.36
N VAL A 365 -21.83 25.16 -1.37
CA VAL A 365 -22.11 26.45 -2.01
C VAL A 365 -22.44 27.54 -0.97
N ARG A 366 -23.20 27.21 0.08
CA ARG A 366 -23.56 28.14 1.14
C ARG A 366 -22.36 28.62 1.96
N GLY A 367 -21.33 27.80 2.08
CA GLY A 367 -20.08 28.18 2.74
C GLY A 367 -19.29 29.20 1.92
N LEU A 368 -19.47 29.24 0.60
CA LEU A 368 -18.78 30.15 -0.32
C LEU A 368 -19.47 31.53 -0.43
N ASP A 369 -20.61 31.75 0.23
CA ASP A 369 -21.26 33.05 0.28
C ASP A 369 -20.43 34.10 1.08
N SER A 370 -19.48 33.66 1.91
CA SER A 370 -18.54 34.50 2.62
C SER A 370 -17.23 34.68 1.81
N ALA A 371 -16.66 35.88 1.87
CA ALA A 371 -15.32 36.13 1.30
C ALA A 371 -14.20 35.37 2.03
N THR A 372 -14.42 35.02 3.29
CA THR A 372 -13.53 34.22 4.15
C THR A 372 -14.33 33.08 4.80
N PRO A 373 -14.65 32.02 4.02
CA PRO A 373 -15.45 30.91 4.55
C PRO A 373 -14.70 30.17 5.66
N GLU A 374 -15.30 30.08 6.84
CA GLU A 374 -14.73 29.39 8.01
C GLU A 374 -15.56 28.18 8.40
N THR A 375 -16.89 28.35 8.42
CA THR A 375 -17.84 27.32 8.86
C THR A 375 -19.15 27.41 8.07
N MET A 376 -19.91 26.33 8.08
CA MET A 376 -21.28 26.31 7.62
C MET A 376 -22.12 25.35 8.46
N GLN A 377 -23.43 25.52 8.43
CA GLN A 377 -24.35 24.60 9.08
C GLN A 377 -24.98 23.64 8.10
N LEU A 378 -25.12 22.39 8.53
CA LEU A 378 -25.79 21.32 7.80
C LEU A 378 -27.04 20.88 8.56
N THR A 379 -28.10 20.61 7.83
CA THR A 379 -29.25 19.91 8.36
C THR A 379 -28.89 18.46 8.71
N PRO A 380 -29.65 17.78 9.59
CA PRO A 380 -29.41 16.35 9.88
C PRO A 380 -29.40 15.47 8.63
N ALA A 381 -30.24 15.77 7.64
CA ALA A 381 -30.28 15.04 6.37
C ALA A 381 -29.00 15.23 5.54
N GLU A 382 -28.49 16.46 5.45
CA GLU A 382 -27.24 16.76 4.75
C GLU A 382 -26.03 16.15 5.47
N ALA A 383 -25.99 16.22 6.80
CA ALA A 383 -24.95 15.58 7.60
C ALA A 383 -24.97 14.05 7.40
N PHE A 384 -26.14 13.43 7.33
CA PHE A 384 -26.27 12.01 7.03
C PHE A 384 -25.74 11.65 5.64
N VAL A 385 -26.06 12.44 4.61
CA VAL A 385 -25.55 12.25 3.24
C VAL A 385 -24.02 12.40 3.23
N LEU A 386 -23.48 13.42 3.93
CA LEU A 386 -22.04 13.63 4.04
C LEU A 386 -21.36 12.40 4.67
N VAL A 387 -21.85 11.89 5.78
CA VAL A 387 -21.27 10.76 6.49
C VAL A 387 -21.36 9.47 5.67
N ARG A 388 -22.49 9.23 5.01
CA ARG A 388 -22.77 7.97 4.30
C ARG A 388 -22.04 7.84 2.97
N THR A 389 -22.02 8.88 2.18
CA THR A 389 -21.52 8.86 0.80
C THR A 389 -20.57 10.01 0.50
N GLY A 390 -20.89 11.21 0.98
CA GLY A 390 -20.14 12.43 0.66
C GLY A 390 -18.71 12.39 1.13
N ALA A 391 -18.43 11.84 2.31
CA ALA A 391 -17.08 11.75 2.84
C ALA A 391 -16.14 10.91 1.95
N HIS A 392 -16.64 9.86 1.34
CA HIS A 392 -15.86 9.05 0.39
C HIS A 392 -15.62 9.82 -0.91
N GLN A 393 -16.67 10.40 -1.47
CA GLN A 393 -16.59 11.18 -2.70
C GLN A 393 -15.69 12.40 -2.57
N LEU A 394 -15.71 13.10 -1.43
CA LEU A 394 -14.83 14.22 -1.13
C LEU A 394 -13.35 13.78 -1.08
N ARG A 395 -13.07 12.65 -0.44
CA ARG A 395 -11.70 12.08 -0.43
C ARG A 395 -11.23 11.71 -1.84
N ASP A 396 -12.13 11.22 -2.68
CA ASP A 396 -11.81 10.89 -4.08
C ASP A 396 -11.38 12.12 -4.91
N VAL A 397 -11.90 13.30 -4.58
CA VAL A 397 -11.48 14.56 -5.21
C VAL A 397 -10.38 15.29 -4.46
N GLY A 398 -9.72 14.63 -3.49
CA GLY A 398 -8.57 15.16 -2.77
C GLY A 398 -8.91 16.12 -1.62
N VAL A 399 -10.12 16.05 -1.08
CA VAL A 399 -10.55 16.83 0.10
C VAL A 399 -10.57 15.94 1.33
N GLY A 400 -9.85 16.32 2.38
CA GLY A 400 -9.85 15.63 3.67
C GLY A 400 -11.23 15.76 4.34
N VAL A 401 -11.72 14.69 4.97
CA VAL A 401 -12.94 14.72 5.77
C VAL A 401 -12.68 14.06 7.11
N VAL A 402 -12.93 14.82 8.17
CA VAL A 402 -12.84 14.38 9.56
C VAL A 402 -14.24 14.28 10.13
N LEU A 403 -14.59 13.09 10.57
CA LEU A 403 -15.88 12.80 11.19
C LEU A 403 -15.74 12.70 12.70
N PRO A 404 -16.78 13.02 13.48
CA PRO A 404 -16.80 12.78 14.92
C PRO A 404 -16.45 11.33 15.26
N ALA A 405 -15.76 11.10 16.36
CA ALA A 405 -15.33 9.76 16.79
C ALA A 405 -16.51 8.78 16.91
N SER A 406 -17.68 9.27 17.30
CA SER A 406 -18.94 8.50 17.38
C SER A 406 -19.40 7.96 16.02
N LEU A 407 -18.99 8.58 14.90
CA LEU A 407 -19.37 8.21 13.54
C LEU A 407 -18.20 7.61 12.72
N ALA A 408 -16.97 7.77 13.18
CA ALA A 408 -15.76 7.31 12.47
C ALA A 408 -15.66 5.78 12.34
N GLY A 409 -16.37 5.01 13.19
CA GLY A 409 -16.38 3.55 13.18
C GLY A 409 -17.23 2.89 12.09
N GLY A 410 -17.72 3.67 11.12
CA GLY A 410 -18.57 3.19 10.01
C GLY A 410 -20.01 2.94 10.45
N LEU A 411 -20.98 3.57 9.77
CA LEU A 411 -22.43 3.37 9.99
C LEU A 411 -22.88 1.91 9.89
N ALA A 412 -22.11 1.07 9.20
CA ALA A 412 -22.44 -0.35 9.01
C ALA A 412 -22.28 -1.21 10.28
N SER A 413 -21.47 -0.78 11.26
CA SER A 413 -21.21 -1.58 12.46
C SER A 413 -21.99 -1.14 13.71
N ARG A 414 -22.80 -0.07 13.62
CA ARG A 414 -23.49 0.51 14.78
C ARG A 414 -24.96 0.92 14.52
N LEU A 415 -25.56 0.55 13.43
CA LEU A 415 -26.99 0.65 13.24
C LEU A 415 -27.64 -0.53 13.97
N GLY A 416 -28.01 -0.33 15.21
CA GLY A 416 -28.89 -1.22 15.96
C GLY A 416 -30.35 -0.90 15.62
N LEU A 417 -31.12 -1.90 15.23
CA LEU A 417 -32.57 -1.81 15.18
C LEU A 417 -33.09 -2.24 16.54
N SER A 418 -33.62 -1.29 17.32
CA SER A 418 -34.32 -1.63 18.57
C SER A 418 -35.81 -1.72 18.28
N ILE A 419 -36.39 -2.85 18.63
CA ILE A 419 -37.83 -3.07 18.55
C ILE A 419 -38.37 -3.01 19.98
N LYS A 420 -39.07 -1.95 20.33
CA LYS A 420 -39.85 -1.91 21.56
C LYS A 420 -41.23 -2.49 21.28
N ALA A 421 -41.52 -3.58 21.92
CA ALA A 421 -42.89 -4.13 21.96
C ALA A 421 -43.51 -3.71 23.29
N GLU A 422 -44.54 -2.91 23.28
CA GLU A 422 -45.37 -2.70 24.47
C GLU A 422 -46.28 -3.90 24.64
N LEU A 423 -46.05 -4.63 25.71
CA LEU A 423 -46.92 -5.71 26.15
C LEU A 423 -48.12 -5.10 26.88
N PRO A 424 -49.33 -5.45 26.50
CA PRO A 424 -50.52 -5.02 27.28
C PRO A 424 -50.45 -5.61 28.69
N ASP A 425 -50.99 -4.85 29.63
CA ASP A 425 -50.90 -5.03 31.07
C ASP A 425 -51.31 -6.48 31.52
N LYS A 426 -50.56 -7.02 32.48
CA LYS A 426 -50.46 -8.42 32.90
C LYS A 426 -51.74 -8.99 33.56
N SER A 427 -52.91 -8.79 33.03
CA SER A 427 -54.11 -9.29 33.71
C SER A 427 -54.99 -10.29 32.95
N ARG A 428 -54.70 -10.64 31.69
CA ARG A 428 -55.48 -11.70 30.99
C ARG A 428 -54.62 -12.41 29.94
N GLY A 429 -54.76 -13.73 29.91
CA GLY A 429 -53.96 -14.63 29.04
C GLY A 429 -54.10 -14.32 27.56
N PHE A 430 -53.07 -14.60 26.80
CA PHE A 430 -52.94 -14.36 25.36
C PHE A 430 -54.08 -14.99 24.56
N THR A 431 -54.84 -14.17 23.85
CA THR A 431 -55.71 -14.61 22.77
C THR A 431 -55.13 -14.16 21.41
N LEU A 432 -55.15 -15.07 20.45
CA LEU A 432 -54.66 -14.92 19.08
C LEU A 432 -55.45 -13.85 18.30
N GLY A 433 -55.31 -12.60 18.62
CA GLY A 433 -56.06 -11.52 17.98
C GLY A 433 -55.68 -10.10 18.42
N GLU A 434 -54.75 -9.99 19.36
CA GLU A 434 -54.32 -8.65 19.79
C GLU A 434 -53.21 -8.13 18.90
N THR A 435 -53.42 -6.94 18.28
CA THR A 435 -52.48 -6.24 17.41
C THR A 435 -51.36 -5.69 18.30
N LEU A 436 -50.14 -6.19 18.12
CA LEU A 436 -48.93 -5.62 18.73
C LEU A 436 -48.57 -4.33 17.97
N THR A 437 -48.47 -3.24 18.68
CA THR A 437 -47.94 -1.98 18.14
C THR A 437 -46.44 -2.01 18.22
N TRP A 438 -45.76 -1.85 17.09
CA TRP A 438 -44.34 -1.84 16.97
C TRP A 438 -43.88 -0.42 16.75
N GLU A 439 -42.98 0.10 17.62
CA GLU A 439 -42.18 1.31 17.35
C GLU A 439 -40.78 0.96 16.94
N TRP A 440 -40.37 1.52 15.83
CA TRP A 440 -39.01 1.36 15.30
C TRP A 440 -38.14 2.54 15.75
N GLU A 441 -37.17 2.30 16.58
CA GLU A 441 -36.18 3.31 16.92
C GLU A 441 -34.84 2.95 16.25
N PHE A 442 -34.32 3.91 15.49
CA PHE A 442 -32.96 3.84 14.98
C PHE A 442 -32.00 4.30 16.07
N MET A 443 -31.14 3.42 16.56
CA MET A 443 -30.08 3.78 17.49
C MET A 443 -28.77 3.98 16.74
N ILE A 444 -28.17 5.16 16.91
CA ILE A 444 -26.85 5.50 16.40
C ILE A 444 -25.90 5.52 17.61
N GLY A 445 -25.01 4.52 17.69
CA GLY A 445 -23.97 4.42 18.70
C GLY A 445 -24.48 3.91 20.03
N GLY A 446 -24.12 2.67 20.36
CA GLY A 446 -24.26 2.11 21.70
C GLY A 446 -23.05 2.37 22.56
#